data_6ae6ce8e785ac0b5de0453f40932921c
#
_entry.id   6ae6ce8e785ac0b5de0453f40932921c
#
_cell.length_a   1.000
_cell.length_b   1.000
_cell.length_c   1.000
_cell.angle_alpha   90.00
_cell.angle_beta   90.00
_cell.angle_gamma   90.00
#
_symmetry.space_group_name_H-M   'P 1'
#
loop_
_entity.id
_entity.type
_entity.pdbx_description
1 polymer ?
#
loop_
_entity_poly.entity_id
_entity_poly.type
_entity_poly.pdbx_seq_one_letter_code
_entity_poly.pdbx_strand_id
1 'polypeptide(L)'
;MSDNTAWGYGLATIHTDGRTLDTWYPSPRLGAPGEDEAASAGLRRLEGGDEVRRVDLRVVKTVVDLDAAPADPADAYLRLHLLSHRLVRPNTINLDGLFGVLENVVWTNLGPCAVDGFEATRLRARQASAGQVHVLGVDKFPRMTDYVLPSGVRIGNAANVRLGAYLSEGTTVMHSGFVNYNAGTLGRSMVEG
;
A
#
# COMPACT_ATOMS: atom_id res chain seq x y z
N MET A 1 20.12 4.80 -17.88
CA MET A 1 19.00 4.60 -16.96
C MET A 1 17.92 5.51 -17.48
N SER A 2 16.67 5.04 -17.56
CA SER A 2 15.57 5.92 -17.98
C SER A 2 15.46 7.08 -16.99
N ASP A 3 15.11 8.28 -17.48
CA ASP A 3 14.87 9.44 -16.60
C ASP A 3 13.60 9.26 -15.73
N ASN A 4 12.87 8.15 -15.91
CA ASN A 4 11.60 7.86 -15.26
C ASN A 4 11.76 6.81 -14.14
N THR A 5 12.65 7.11 -13.19
CA THR A 5 12.95 6.23 -12.05
C THR A 5 12.22 6.74 -10.80
N ALA A 6 11.84 5.82 -9.92
CA ALA A 6 11.35 6.14 -8.58
C ALA A 6 11.92 5.17 -7.56
N TRP A 7 11.92 5.57 -6.29
CA TRP A 7 12.45 4.75 -5.23
C TRP A 7 11.83 5.10 -3.86
N GLY A 8 12.04 4.21 -2.91
CA GLY A 8 11.65 4.45 -1.53
C GLY A 8 12.18 3.39 -0.59
N TYR A 9 12.28 3.74 0.69
CA TYR A 9 12.37 2.78 1.77
C TYR A 9 10.96 2.46 2.23
N GLY A 10 10.58 1.18 2.19
CA GLY A 10 9.29 0.68 2.62
C GLY A 10 9.42 -0.33 3.75
N LEU A 11 8.33 -0.53 4.49
CA LEU A 11 8.18 -1.61 5.45
C LEU A 11 7.35 -2.72 4.80
N ALA A 12 7.99 -3.81 4.45
CA ALA A 12 7.35 -4.99 3.88
C ALA A 12 6.82 -5.91 4.97
N THR A 13 5.59 -6.40 4.81
CA THR A 13 5.04 -7.48 5.62
C THR A 13 5.22 -8.78 4.86
N ILE A 14 6.11 -9.64 5.34
CA ILE A 14 6.49 -10.89 4.69
C ILE A 14 5.93 -12.06 5.51
N HIS A 15 5.06 -12.87 4.94
CA HIS A 15 4.53 -14.07 5.58
C HIS A 15 5.64 -15.13 5.70
N THR A 16 5.52 -16.04 6.67
CA THR A 16 6.52 -17.09 6.95
C THR A 16 6.80 -18.04 5.80
N ASP A 17 5.93 -18.08 4.78
CA ASP A 17 6.15 -18.83 3.54
C ASP A 17 6.94 -18.04 2.47
N GLY A 18 7.36 -16.81 2.78
CA GLY A 18 8.16 -15.95 1.91
C GLY A 18 7.35 -14.98 1.04
N ARG A 19 6.02 -15.06 1.01
CA ARG A 19 5.19 -14.12 0.23
C ARG A 19 5.16 -12.75 0.89
N THR A 20 5.32 -11.69 0.11
CA THR A 20 5.12 -10.31 0.55
C THR A 20 3.64 -9.96 0.44
N LEU A 21 3.00 -9.67 1.59
CA LEU A 21 1.58 -9.35 1.66
C LEU A 21 1.32 -7.89 1.29
N ASP A 22 2.17 -6.99 1.78
CA ASP A 22 2.14 -5.56 1.45
C ASP A 22 3.54 -4.93 1.62
N THR A 23 3.65 -3.67 1.19
CA THR A 23 4.79 -2.81 1.52
C THR A 23 4.31 -1.37 1.68
N TRP A 24 4.55 -0.77 2.84
CA TRP A 24 4.23 0.62 3.12
C TRP A 24 5.40 1.54 2.83
N TYR A 25 5.21 2.54 1.97
CA TYR A 25 6.21 3.56 1.65
C TYR A 25 5.79 4.93 2.19
N PRO A 26 6.25 5.34 3.38
CA PRO A 26 5.84 6.62 3.98
C PRO A 26 6.35 7.84 3.22
N SER A 27 7.43 7.71 2.46
CA SER A 27 8.08 8.83 1.76
C SER A 27 8.72 8.37 0.45
N PRO A 28 7.92 7.93 -0.55
CA PRO A 28 8.45 7.56 -1.86
C PRO A 28 8.96 8.80 -2.60
N ARG A 29 9.90 8.63 -3.53
CA ARG A 29 10.55 9.72 -4.28
C ARG A 29 10.69 9.37 -5.75
N LEU A 30 10.67 10.40 -6.60
CA LEU A 30 11.04 10.30 -8.01
C LEU A 30 12.56 10.50 -8.17
N GLY A 31 13.10 9.98 -9.26
CA GLY A 31 14.52 10.01 -9.57
C GLY A 31 15.29 8.83 -8.95
N ALA A 32 16.60 8.83 -9.15
CA ALA A 32 17.49 7.81 -8.56
C ALA A 32 17.82 8.15 -7.10
N PRO A 33 18.02 7.14 -6.23
CA PRO A 33 18.49 7.38 -4.88
C PRO A 33 19.92 7.94 -4.87
N GLY A 34 20.20 8.86 -3.94
CA GLY A 34 21.56 9.30 -3.65
C GLY A 34 22.42 8.19 -3.01
N GLU A 35 23.75 8.41 -2.97
CA GLU A 35 24.69 7.43 -2.42
C GLU A 35 24.52 7.23 -0.90
N ASP A 36 24.19 8.30 -0.16
CA ASP A 36 24.10 8.32 1.30
C ASP A 36 22.66 8.12 1.82
N GLU A 37 21.71 7.73 0.97
CA GLU A 37 20.32 7.55 1.36
C GLU A 37 20.14 6.31 2.25
N ALA A 38 19.52 6.50 3.41
CA ALA A 38 19.24 5.44 4.37
C ALA A 38 17.80 5.50 4.87
N ALA A 39 17.28 4.35 5.27
CA ALA A 39 15.97 4.28 5.92
C ALA A 39 15.98 5.04 7.25
N SER A 40 14.88 5.74 7.55
CA SER A 40 14.73 6.45 8.82
C SER A 40 14.82 5.51 10.02
N ALA A 41 15.38 6.00 11.12
CA ALA A 41 15.42 5.23 12.36
C ALA A 41 14.01 4.84 12.86
N GLY A 42 12.99 5.65 12.57
CA GLY A 42 11.60 5.34 12.88
C GLY A 42 11.10 4.11 12.14
N LEU A 43 11.39 4.03 10.84
CA LEU A 43 10.99 2.89 10.02
C LEU A 43 11.70 1.59 10.46
N ARG A 44 13.02 1.67 10.72
CA ARG A 44 13.81 0.51 11.20
C ARG A 44 13.34 -0.04 12.53
N ARG A 45 12.81 0.80 13.43
CA ARG A 45 12.26 0.35 14.73
C ARG A 45 11.00 -0.49 14.61
N LEU A 46 10.35 -0.49 13.44
CA LEU A 46 9.18 -1.32 13.17
C LEU A 46 9.54 -2.73 12.70
N GLU A 47 10.82 -3.00 12.41
CA GLU A 47 11.26 -4.34 12.00
C GLU A 47 11.08 -5.35 13.15
N GLY A 48 10.63 -6.54 12.81
CA GLY A 48 10.46 -7.62 13.77
C GLY A 48 9.43 -8.66 13.35
N GLY A 49 9.40 -9.75 14.08
CA GLY A 49 8.42 -10.81 13.87
C GLY A 49 7.07 -10.54 14.55
N ASP A 50 5.99 -10.95 13.93
CA ASP A 50 4.64 -10.99 14.51
C ASP A 50 4.10 -12.43 14.44
N GLU A 51 4.24 -13.14 15.56
CA GLU A 51 3.83 -14.53 15.70
C GLU A 51 2.30 -14.72 15.54
N VAL A 52 1.51 -13.70 15.85
CA VAL A 52 0.05 -13.76 15.72
C VAL A 52 -0.33 -13.89 14.26
N ARG A 53 0.23 -13.02 13.40
CA ARG A 53 -0.04 -13.00 11.97
C ARG A 53 0.87 -13.95 11.18
N ARG A 54 1.94 -14.46 11.80
CA ARG A 54 3.03 -15.22 11.15
C ARG A 54 3.70 -14.42 10.05
N VAL A 55 4.13 -13.23 10.37
CA VAL A 55 4.83 -12.34 9.45
C VAL A 55 6.08 -11.75 10.06
N ASP A 56 7.04 -11.42 9.21
CA ASP A 56 8.18 -10.57 9.51
C ASP A 56 7.97 -9.20 8.88
N LEU A 57 8.19 -8.15 9.66
CA LEU A 57 8.25 -6.78 9.17
C LEU A 57 9.71 -6.44 8.85
N ARG A 58 9.99 -6.08 7.62
CA ARG A 58 11.36 -5.77 7.16
C ARG A 58 11.41 -4.49 6.34
N VAL A 59 12.41 -3.67 6.60
CA VAL A 59 12.69 -2.49 5.78
C VAL A 59 13.36 -2.93 4.48
N VAL A 60 12.75 -2.52 3.37
CA VAL A 60 13.26 -2.79 2.01
C VAL A 60 13.56 -1.47 1.30
N LYS A 61 14.62 -1.44 0.49
CA LYS A 61 14.88 -0.37 -0.47
C LYS A 61 14.45 -0.83 -1.84
N THR A 62 13.49 -0.14 -2.43
CA THR A 62 12.98 -0.46 -3.78
C THR A 62 13.34 0.68 -4.72
N VAL A 63 13.86 0.33 -5.90
CA VAL A 63 14.17 1.26 -6.99
C VAL A 63 13.55 0.69 -8.25
N VAL A 64 12.75 1.48 -8.95
CA VAL A 64 11.97 1.01 -10.09
C VAL A 64 12.13 1.93 -11.30
N ASP A 65 12.11 1.34 -12.48
CA ASP A 65 11.90 2.03 -13.74
C ASP A 65 10.39 2.08 -14.01
N LEU A 66 9.80 3.27 -14.02
CA LEU A 66 8.35 3.45 -14.15
C LEU A 66 7.84 3.14 -15.57
N ASP A 67 8.72 3.00 -16.55
CA ASP A 67 8.37 2.59 -17.92
C ASP A 67 8.29 1.06 -18.05
N ALA A 68 8.99 0.33 -17.17
CA ALA A 68 8.91 -1.14 -17.10
C ALA A 68 7.69 -1.61 -16.30
N ALA A 69 7.22 -2.83 -16.55
CA ALA A 69 6.14 -3.45 -15.76
C ALA A 69 6.61 -3.74 -14.32
N PRO A 70 5.69 -3.74 -13.33
CA PRO A 70 6.03 -4.12 -11.95
C PRO A 70 6.64 -5.52 -11.87
N ALA A 71 7.78 -5.65 -11.19
CA ALA A 71 8.54 -6.90 -11.11
C ALA A 71 8.08 -7.80 -9.95
N ASP A 72 7.66 -7.21 -8.84
CA ASP A 72 7.31 -7.88 -7.60
C ASP A 72 6.32 -7.05 -6.76
N PRO A 73 5.82 -7.57 -5.62
CA PRO A 73 4.89 -6.82 -4.77
C PRO A 73 5.45 -5.51 -4.24
N ALA A 74 6.73 -5.42 -3.89
CA ALA A 74 7.33 -4.20 -3.36
C ALA A 74 7.35 -3.09 -4.43
N ASP A 75 7.71 -3.43 -5.67
CA ASP A 75 7.63 -2.55 -6.84
C ASP A 75 6.17 -2.08 -7.07
N ALA A 76 5.22 -3.02 -7.11
CA ALA A 76 3.80 -2.71 -7.30
C ALA A 76 3.29 -1.73 -6.23
N TYR A 77 3.57 -1.98 -4.94
CA TYR A 77 3.18 -1.10 -3.85
C TYR A 77 3.84 0.28 -3.95
N LEU A 78 5.11 0.37 -4.38
CA LEU A 78 5.77 1.66 -4.58
C LEU A 78 5.02 2.51 -5.62
N ARG A 79 4.62 1.92 -6.76
CA ARG A 79 3.83 2.62 -7.79
C ARG A 79 2.47 3.09 -7.27
N LEU A 80 1.77 2.26 -6.50
CA LEU A 80 0.50 2.63 -5.88
C LEU A 80 0.67 3.81 -4.90
N HIS A 81 1.76 3.81 -4.11
CA HIS A 81 2.08 4.93 -3.23
C HIS A 81 2.40 6.21 -3.99
N LEU A 82 3.17 6.13 -5.09
CA LEU A 82 3.47 7.31 -5.92
C LEU A 82 2.20 7.99 -6.42
N LEU A 83 1.21 7.22 -6.86
CA LEU A 83 -0.11 7.72 -7.27
C LEU A 83 -0.84 8.40 -6.10
N SER A 84 -0.96 7.72 -4.96
CA SER A 84 -1.69 8.25 -3.80
C SER A 84 -0.99 9.43 -3.14
N HIS A 85 0.35 9.51 -3.19
CA HIS A 85 1.12 10.67 -2.78
C HIS A 85 1.10 11.82 -3.81
N ARG A 86 0.43 11.65 -4.96
CA ARG A 86 0.35 12.65 -6.05
C ARG A 86 1.69 12.97 -6.71
N LEU A 87 2.65 12.05 -6.63
CA LEU A 87 3.97 12.20 -7.27
C LEU A 87 3.92 11.89 -8.75
N VAL A 88 3.01 11.00 -9.17
CA VAL A 88 2.72 10.69 -10.56
C VAL A 88 1.21 10.76 -10.79
N ARG A 89 0.81 11.05 -12.04
CA ARG A 89 -0.61 11.09 -12.42
C ARG A 89 -1.11 9.72 -12.86
N PRO A 90 -2.43 9.45 -12.78
CA PRO A 90 -3.01 8.25 -13.37
C PRO A 90 -2.65 8.11 -14.86
N ASN A 91 -2.41 6.89 -15.30
CA ASN A 91 -2.06 6.53 -16.68
C ASN A 91 -0.74 7.13 -17.21
N THR A 92 0.18 7.54 -16.33
CA THR A 92 1.50 8.06 -16.72
C THR A 92 2.67 7.13 -16.41
N ILE A 93 2.41 6.02 -15.74
CA ILE A 93 3.40 4.99 -15.38
C ILE A 93 2.90 3.62 -15.82
N ASN A 94 3.81 2.69 -16.04
CA ASN A 94 3.46 1.33 -16.43
C ASN A 94 2.95 0.54 -15.22
N LEU A 95 1.74 -0.02 -15.33
CA LEU A 95 1.11 -0.90 -14.33
C LEU A 95 0.71 -2.26 -14.93
N ASP A 96 1.25 -2.60 -16.10
CA ASP A 96 0.94 -3.86 -16.77
C ASP A 96 1.34 -5.05 -15.88
N GLY A 97 0.43 -6.00 -15.73
CA GLY A 97 0.67 -7.18 -14.89
C GLY A 97 0.61 -6.95 -13.37
N LEU A 98 0.40 -5.70 -12.89
CA LEU A 98 0.34 -5.36 -11.45
C LEU A 98 -0.60 -6.29 -10.67
N PHE A 99 -1.76 -6.62 -11.24
CA PHE A 99 -2.72 -7.53 -10.61
C PHE A 99 -2.18 -8.96 -10.42
N GLY A 100 -1.24 -9.39 -11.26
CA GLY A 100 -0.59 -10.70 -11.20
C GLY A 100 0.47 -10.80 -10.11
N VAL A 101 1.15 -9.70 -9.77
CA VAL A 101 2.21 -9.69 -8.74
C VAL A 101 1.68 -9.43 -7.34
N LEU A 102 0.47 -8.89 -7.20
CA LEU A 102 -0.15 -8.66 -5.89
C LEU A 102 -0.84 -9.91 -5.36
N GLU A 103 -0.60 -10.20 -4.08
CA GLU A 103 -1.29 -11.25 -3.34
C GLU A 103 -2.72 -10.85 -2.96
N ASN A 104 -3.60 -11.83 -2.81
CA ASN A 104 -4.89 -11.63 -2.16
C ASN A 104 -4.68 -11.66 -0.63
N VAL A 105 -5.09 -10.62 0.07
CA VAL A 105 -4.76 -10.37 1.47
C VAL A 105 -6.02 -10.18 2.29
N VAL A 106 -6.05 -10.71 3.49
CA VAL A 106 -7.06 -10.37 4.50
C VAL A 106 -6.61 -9.11 5.23
N TRP A 107 -7.24 -7.99 4.94
CA TRP A 107 -6.99 -6.70 5.58
C TRP A 107 -7.68 -6.67 6.94
N THR A 108 -6.94 -6.45 8.00
CA THR A 108 -7.47 -6.47 9.38
C THR A 108 -7.03 -5.26 10.19
N ASN A 109 -7.64 -5.07 11.35
CA ASN A 109 -7.20 -4.09 12.34
C ASN A 109 -5.82 -4.38 12.95
N LEU A 110 -5.27 -5.58 12.73
CA LEU A 110 -3.90 -5.95 13.14
C LEU A 110 -2.89 -5.74 12.01
N GLY A 111 -3.36 -5.40 10.81
CA GLY A 111 -2.58 -5.32 9.58
C GLY A 111 -2.90 -6.44 8.59
N PRO A 112 -2.12 -6.58 7.50
CA PRO A 112 -2.33 -7.61 6.49
C PRO A 112 -2.07 -9.01 7.04
N CYS A 113 -2.92 -9.96 6.65
CA CYS A 113 -2.80 -11.37 6.99
C CYS A 113 -2.93 -12.23 5.73
N ALA A 114 -2.25 -13.36 5.69
CA ALA A 114 -2.45 -14.35 4.64
C ALA A 114 -3.87 -14.90 4.66
N VAL A 115 -4.44 -15.18 3.49
CA VAL A 115 -5.76 -15.82 3.35
C VAL A 115 -5.68 -17.26 3.87
N ASP A 116 -4.61 -17.96 3.48
CA ASP A 116 -4.40 -19.34 3.89
C ASP A 116 -4.21 -19.45 5.41
N GLY A 117 -5.03 -20.27 6.04
CA GLY A 117 -4.98 -20.48 7.49
C GLY A 117 -5.44 -19.28 8.34
N PHE A 118 -6.23 -18.37 7.79
CA PHE A 118 -6.65 -17.15 8.50
C PHE A 118 -7.43 -17.44 9.80
N GLU A 119 -8.22 -18.52 9.86
CA GLU A 119 -8.93 -18.89 11.10
C GLU A 119 -7.97 -19.26 12.24
N ALA A 120 -6.81 -19.86 11.93
CA ALA A 120 -5.77 -20.07 12.94
C ALA A 120 -5.16 -18.75 13.42
N THR A 121 -5.04 -17.75 12.54
CA THR A 121 -4.64 -16.38 12.93
C THR A 121 -5.63 -15.74 13.89
N ARG A 122 -6.94 -15.88 13.66
CA ARG A 122 -7.98 -15.43 14.62
C ARG A 122 -7.82 -16.07 16.00
N LEU A 123 -7.52 -17.37 16.04
CA LEU A 123 -7.31 -18.08 17.30
C LEU A 123 -6.07 -17.57 18.03
N ARG A 124 -4.95 -17.44 17.34
CA ARG A 124 -3.70 -16.88 17.90
C ARG A 124 -3.90 -15.46 18.45
N ALA A 125 -4.60 -14.60 17.69
CA ALA A 125 -4.90 -13.23 18.11
C ALA A 125 -5.72 -13.20 19.44
N ARG A 126 -6.71 -14.06 19.57
CA ARG A 126 -7.49 -14.17 20.81
C ARG A 126 -6.64 -14.68 21.98
N GLN A 127 -5.80 -15.68 21.74
CA GLN A 127 -4.88 -16.22 22.75
C GLN A 127 -3.85 -15.19 23.23
N ALA A 128 -3.32 -14.38 22.30
CA ALA A 128 -2.38 -13.31 22.61
C ALA A 128 -3.04 -12.05 23.24
N SER A 129 -4.33 -12.11 23.59
CA SER A 129 -5.10 -10.96 24.11
C SER A 129 -5.09 -9.73 23.17
N ALA A 130 -4.85 -9.94 21.88
CA ALA A 130 -4.89 -8.88 20.88
C ALA A 130 -6.34 -8.42 20.58
N GLY A 131 -7.33 -8.93 21.30
CA GLY A 131 -8.72 -8.60 21.14
C GLY A 131 -9.39 -9.30 19.95
N GLN A 132 -10.47 -8.72 19.47
CA GLN A 132 -11.21 -9.25 18.33
C GLN A 132 -10.54 -8.80 17.03
N VAL A 133 -10.33 -9.74 16.10
CA VAL A 133 -9.86 -9.42 14.75
C VAL A 133 -11.04 -8.97 13.90
N HIS A 134 -10.99 -7.74 13.44
CA HIS A 134 -11.94 -7.18 12.50
C HIS A 134 -11.38 -7.30 11.08
N VAL A 135 -12.10 -8.00 10.20
CA VAL A 135 -11.78 -8.07 8.79
C VAL A 135 -12.37 -6.85 8.08
N LEU A 136 -11.51 -6.04 7.50
CA LEU A 136 -11.85 -4.82 6.77
C LEU A 136 -12.11 -5.10 5.28
N GLY A 137 -11.57 -6.21 4.78
CA GLY A 137 -11.74 -6.66 3.40
C GLY A 137 -10.83 -7.85 3.09
N VAL A 138 -11.11 -8.50 1.97
CA VAL A 138 -10.26 -9.53 1.35
C VAL A 138 -10.06 -9.11 -0.08
N ASP A 139 -8.90 -8.60 -0.42
CA ASP A 139 -8.60 -8.02 -1.75
C ASP A 139 -7.09 -7.94 -1.95
N LYS A 140 -6.68 -7.78 -3.20
CA LYS A 140 -5.30 -7.46 -3.57
C LYS A 140 -4.91 -6.02 -3.23
N PHE A 141 -5.88 -5.12 -3.14
CA PHE A 141 -5.66 -3.70 -2.87
C PHE A 141 -6.18 -3.30 -1.49
N PRO A 142 -5.33 -2.67 -0.65
CA PRO A 142 -5.79 -2.07 0.60
C PRO A 142 -6.54 -0.76 0.36
N ARG A 143 -7.19 -0.28 1.42
CA ARG A 143 -7.73 1.08 1.46
C ARG A 143 -6.59 2.09 1.45
N MET A 144 -6.73 3.15 0.66
CA MET A 144 -5.72 4.22 0.58
C MET A 144 -5.41 4.81 1.96
N THR A 145 -6.43 5.07 2.75
CA THR A 145 -6.29 5.76 4.05
C THR A 145 -5.50 4.99 5.10
N ASP A 146 -5.30 3.69 4.92
CA ASP A 146 -4.44 2.90 5.82
C ASP A 146 -2.94 3.14 5.56
N TYR A 147 -2.59 3.79 4.44
CA TYR A 147 -1.22 4.01 3.98
C TYR A 147 -0.91 5.49 3.71
N VAL A 148 -1.84 6.20 3.08
CA VAL A 148 -1.67 7.59 2.64
C VAL A 148 -2.92 8.38 2.97
N LEU A 149 -2.73 9.54 3.62
CA LEU A 149 -3.78 10.52 3.85
C LEU A 149 -3.44 11.79 3.05
N PRO A 150 -3.95 11.94 1.82
CA PRO A 150 -3.70 13.14 1.04
C PRO A 150 -4.31 14.37 1.71
N SER A 151 -3.60 15.50 1.66
CA SER A 151 -4.11 16.76 2.21
C SER A 151 -5.29 17.30 1.40
N GLY A 152 -6.20 18.01 2.07
CA GLY A 152 -7.29 18.74 1.42
C GLY A 152 -8.38 17.87 0.79
N VAL A 153 -8.53 16.61 1.18
CA VAL A 153 -9.58 15.70 0.68
C VAL A 153 -10.59 15.35 1.78
N ARG A 154 -11.78 14.94 1.35
CA ARG A 154 -12.81 14.35 2.21
C ARG A 154 -13.18 12.98 1.63
N ILE A 155 -13.20 11.95 2.47
CA ILE A 155 -13.56 10.58 2.08
C ILE A 155 -14.64 10.09 3.05
N GLY A 156 -15.86 9.92 2.54
CA GLY A 156 -17.00 9.49 3.34
C GLY A 156 -16.96 8.03 3.76
N ASN A 157 -16.41 7.17 2.90
CA ASN A 157 -16.19 5.76 3.19
C ASN A 157 -14.80 5.33 2.69
N ALA A 158 -13.90 5.06 3.63
CA ALA A 158 -12.53 4.66 3.33
C ALA A 158 -12.43 3.36 2.50
N ALA A 159 -13.38 2.44 2.66
CA ALA A 159 -13.40 1.17 1.92
C ALA A 159 -13.59 1.35 0.41
N ASN A 160 -14.09 2.52 -0.01
CA ASN A 160 -14.36 2.81 -1.42
C ASN A 160 -13.21 3.52 -2.14
N VAL A 161 -12.06 3.71 -1.50
CA VAL A 161 -10.90 4.34 -2.12
C VAL A 161 -9.69 3.42 -1.96
N ARG A 162 -9.23 2.86 -3.08
CA ARG A 162 -8.07 1.96 -3.11
C ARG A 162 -6.75 2.73 -3.04
N LEU A 163 -5.74 2.14 -2.41
CA LEU A 163 -4.36 2.60 -2.58
C LEU A 163 -4.01 2.59 -4.08
N GLY A 164 -3.37 3.65 -4.54
CA GLY A 164 -3.16 3.92 -5.97
C GLY A 164 -4.20 4.86 -6.58
N ALA A 165 -5.22 5.27 -5.83
CA ALA A 165 -6.10 6.37 -6.23
C ALA A 165 -5.36 7.72 -6.13
N TYR A 166 -5.58 8.60 -7.09
CA TYR A 166 -5.04 9.95 -7.13
C TYR A 166 -6.15 10.96 -6.81
N LEU A 167 -6.15 11.53 -5.61
CA LEU A 167 -7.16 12.52 -5.21
C LEU A 167 -6.53 13.91 -5.09
N SER A 168 -6.86 14.81 -6.01
CA SER A 168 -6.45 16.21 -5.94
C SER A 168 -7.02 16.91 -4.70
N GLU A 169 -6.34 17.97 -4.27
CA GLU A 169 -6.84 18.86 -3.23
C GLU A 169 -8.22 19.41 -3.57
N GLY A 170 -9.11 19.47 -2.59
CA GLY A 170 -10.51 19.87 -2.76
C GLY A 170 -11.43 18.76 -3.25
N THR A 171 -10.95 17.52 -3.41
CA THR A 171 -11.78 16.36 -3.75
C THR A 171 -12.62 15.92 -2.55
N THR A 172 -13.89 15.65 -2.79
CA THR A 172 -14.77 14.92 -1.88
C THR A 172 -15.21 13.62 -2.53
N VAL A 173 -14.92 12.49 -1.89
CA VAL A 173 -15.51 11.20 -2.24
C VAL A 173 -16.68 10.96 -1.29
N MET A 174 -17.89 10.92 -1.85
CA MET A 174 -19.11 10.70 -1.07
C MET A 174 -19.18 9.25 -0.60
N HIS A 175 -20.13 8.96 0.28
CA HIS A 175 -20.28 7.65 0.92
C HIS A 175 -20.40 6.48 -0.07
N SER A 176 -21.07 6.70 -1.22
CA SER A 176 -21.23 5.69 -2.27
C SER A 176 -20.22 5.82 -3.40
N GLY A 177 -19.41 6.88 -3.41
CA GLY A 177 -18.38 7.10 -4.43
C GLY A 177 -17.27 6.09 -4.31
N PHE A 178 -16.78 5.57 -5.45
CA PHE A 178 -15.67 4.63 -5.52
C PHE A 178 -14.55 5.15 -6.40
N VAL A 179 -13.31 5.05 -5.93
CA VAL A 179 -12.11 5.42 -6.71
C VAL A 179 -11.12 4.26 -6.70
N ASN A 180 -10.88 3.71 -7.89
CA ASN A 180 -9.94 2.62 -8.08
C ASN A 180 -8.48 3.12 -8.13
N TYR A 181 -7.51 2.20 -8.06
CA TYR A 181 -6.12 2.51 -8.37
C TYR A 181 -6.00 3.00 -9.81
N ASN A 182 -4.97 3.80 -10.09
CA ASN A 182 -4.73 4.42 -11.41
C ASN A 182 -5.91 5.26 -11.94
N ALA A 183 -6.81 5.67 -11.05
CA ALA A 183 -7.94 6.56 -11.32
C ALA A 183 -7.95 7.70 -10.32
N GLY A 184 -8.75 8.71 -10.54
CA GLY A 184 -8.88 9.79 -9.57
C GLY A 184 -9.37 11.10 -10.16
N THR A 185 -9.00 12.20 -9.49
CA THR A 185 -9.42 13.57 -9.81
C THR A 185 -8.19 14.44 -10.05
N LEU A 186 -8.20 15.26 -11.09
CA LEU A 186 -7.09 16.18 -11.42
C LEU A 186 -7.37 17.62 -10.99
N GLY A 187 -8.38 17.83 -10.18
CA GLY A 187 -8.78 19.13 -9.64
C GLY A 187 -9.91 18.95 -8.63
N ARG A 188 -10.42 20.06 -8.10
CA ARG A 188 -11.54 20.07 -7.17
C ARG A 188 -12.74 19.33 -7.77
N SER A 189 -13.20 18.28 -7.11
CA SER A 189 -14.21 17.36 -7.65
C SER A 189 -15.06 16.75 -6.56
N MET A 190 -16.24 16.26 -6.95
CA MET A 190 -17.10 15.43 -6.12
C MET A 190 -17.32 14.09 -6.84
N VAL A 191 -17.03 12.98 -6.14
CA VAL A 191 -17.25 11.62 -6.62
C VAL A 191 -18.42 11.04 -5.82
N GLU A 192 -19.56 10.87 -6.47
CA GLU A 192 -20.82 10.53 -5.79
C GLU A 192 -21.15 9.03 -5.85
N GLY A 193 -21.07 8.37 -6.99
CA GLY A 193 -21.37 6.96 -7.16
C GLY A 193 -22.27 6.71 -8.37
#